data_d1a5c5710cabd5d392539aef6ebae138
#
_entry.id   d1a5c5710cabd5d392539aef6ebae138
#
_cell.length_a   1.000
_cell.length_b   1.000
_cell.length_c   1.000
_cell.angle_alpha   90.00
_cell.angle_beta   90.00
_cell.angle_gamma   90.00
#
_symmetry.space_group_name_H-M   'P 1'
#
loop_
_entity.id
_entity.type
_entity.pdbx_description
1 polymer ?
#
loop_
_entity_poly.entity_id
_entity_poly.type
_entity_poly.pdbx_seq_one_letter_code
_entity_poly.pdbx_strand_id
1 'polypeptide(L)'
;MKNQLLFNIFVLSVITLFCALGTWQLVRLQWKNVLINQISEGLKSSPVKYSDKIKVNYQRVKIEGKYNFEKQIYLYSLNDKGQPGYDVITPFMGLSSENILVNRGWINSNLKNNEIIDKNTKTKIQGLVLKNRKPNIFKPENDIKKNIWFSINLKQIKEVTGKNFNNHLLYLEEKKINVPKPKKITIDLPNNHLKYAFTWYSISISIFGYFLYFRKKNEIL
;
A
#
# COMPACT_ATOMS: atom_id res chain seq x y z
N MET A 1 25.35 25.18 40.40
CA MET A 1 23.98 25.55 39.94
C MET A 1 23.82 25.43 38.39
N LYS A 2 24.62 26.14 37.59
CA LYS A 2 24.45 26.13 36.09
C LYS A 2 24.57 24.73 35.48
N ASN A 3 25.50 23.90 35.91
CA ASN A 3 25.71 22.54 35.38
C ASN A 3 24.56 21.58 35.78
N GLN A 4 23.98 21.75 36.95
CA GLN A 4 22.82 20.97 37.38
C GLN A 4 21.56 21.31 36.56
N LEU A 5 21.38 22.59 36.25
CA LEU A 5 20.25 23.03 35.40
C LEU A 5 20.37 22.42 34.00
N LEU A 6 21.55 22.48 33.38
CA LEU A 6 21.81 21.88 32.08
C LEU A 6 21.60 20.36 32.10
N PHE A 7 22.06 19.67 33.11
CA PHE A 7 21.83 18.22 33.29
C PHE A 7 20.35 17.90 33.39
N ASN A 8 19.58 18.65 34.21
CA ASN A 8 18.12 18.44 34.35
C ASN A 8 17.40 18.64 33.02
N ILE A 9 17.72 19.73 32.29
CA ILE A 9 17.14 20.01 30.97
C ILE A 9 17.45 18.87 30.00
N PHE A 10 18.69 18.39 29.98
CA PHE A 10 19.07 17.29 29.12
C PHE A 10 18.28 16.01 29.44
N VAL A 11 18.23 15.58 30.70
CA VAL A 11 17.49 14.39 31.10
C VAL A 11 15.98 14.50 30.77
N LEU A 12 15.38 15.64 31.06
CA LEU A 12 13.96 15.89 30.75
C LEU A 12 13.70 15.89 29.23
N SER A 13 14.62 16.42 28.43
CA SER A 13 14.48 16.37 26.97
C SER A 13 14.55 14.94 26.42
N VAL A 14 15.41 14.10 26.98
CA VAL A 14 15.52 12.67 26.64
C VAL A 14 14.25 11.92 27.00
N ILE A 15 13.72 12.13 28.21
CA ILE A 15 12.45 11.54 28.65
C ILE A 15 11.31 11.95 27.72
N THR A 16 11.22 13.23 27.40
CA THR A 16 10.19 13.76 26.47
C THR A 16 10.31 13.12 25.09
N LEU A 17 11.53 12.95 24.58
CA LEU A 17 11.78 12.30 23.31
C LEU A 17 11.25 10.86 23.30
N PHE A 18 11.56 10.05 24.31
CA PHE A 18 11.08 8.68 24.39
C PHE A 18 9.56 8.60 24.56
N CYS A 19 8.94 9.49 25.34
CA CYS A 19 7.49 9.60 25.45
C CYS A 19 6.86 9.93 24.09
N ALA A 20 7.44 10.87 23.33
CA ALA A 20 6.97 11.24 22.00
C ALA A 20 7.07 10.06 21.01
N LEU A 21 8.18 9.29 21.05
CA LEU A 21 8.34 8.08 20.24
C LEU A 21 7.30 7.01 20.60
N GLY A 22 7.03 6.80 21.89
CA GLY A 22 5.99 5.89 22.36
C GLY A 22 4.61 6.29 21.84
N THR A 23 4.25 7.57 21.98
CA THR A 23 2.98 8.11 21.49
C THR A 23 2.86 7.98 19.96
N TRP A 24 3.93 8.29 19.23
CA TRP A 24 3.96 8.10 17.78
C TRP A 24 3.69 6.64 17.38
N GLN A 25 4.22 5.66 18.11
CA GLN A 25 3.94 4.25 17.87
C GLN A 25 2.47 3.90 18.08
N LEU A 26 1.81 4.48 19.10
CA LEU A 26 0.37 4.29 19.32
C LEU A 26 -0.48 4.86 18.18
N VAL A 27 -0.13 6.04 17.67
CA VAL A 27 -0.80 6.64 16.50
C VAL A 27 -0.62 5.72 15.27
N ARG A 28 0.58 5.17 15.07
CA ARG A 28 0.85 4.20 13.98
C ARG A 28 0.06 2.91 14.15
N LEU A 29 -0.08 2.42 15.38
CA LEU A 29 -0.90 1.25 15.68
C LEU A 29 -2.37 1.47 15.28
N GLN A 30 -2.95 2.61 15.67
CA GLN A 30 -4.33 2.95 15.31
C GLN A 30 -4.53 3.02 13.80
N TRP A 31 -3.64 3.74 13.10
CA TRP A 31 -3.68 3.82 11.64
C TRP A 31 -3.60 2.44 10.97
N LYS A 32 -2.73 1.57 11.49
CA LYS A 32 -2.54 0.20 10.97
C LYS A 32 -3.79 -0.66 11.19
N ASN A 33 -4.41 -0.55 12.37
CA ASN A 33 -5.64 -1.28 12.69
C ASN A 33 -6.80 -0.85 11.79
N VAL A 34 -6.96 0.44 11.53
CA VAL A 34 -7.96 0.96 10.58
C VAL A 34 -7.74 0.37 9.18
N LEU A 35 -6.49 0.33 8.70
CA LEU A 35 -6.16 -0.25 7.41
C LEU A 35 -6.48 -1.76 7.34
N ILE A 36 -6.10 -2.52 8.38
CA ILE A 36 -6.40 -3.96 8.47
C ILE A 36 -7.90 -4.21 8.46
N ASN A 37 -8.66 -3.43 9.21
CA ASN A 37 -10.13 -3.55 9.24
C ASN A 37 -10.76 -3.26 7.88
N GLN A 38 -10.34 -2.19 7.19
CA GLN A 38 -10.82 -1.87 5.85
C GLN A 38 -10.55 -3.00 4.85
N ILE A 39 -9.35 -3.58 4.88
CA ILE A 39 -9.01 -4.73 4.03
C ILE A 39 -9.88 -5.95 4.39
N SER A 40 -10.03 -6.25 5.69
CA SER A 40 -10.82 -7.38 6.18
C SER A 40 -12.29 -7.27 5.78
N GLU A 41 -12.90 -6.09 5.95
CA GLU A 41 -14.27 -5.81 5.54
C GLU A 41 -14.44 -5.96 4.02
N GLY A 42 -13.51 -5.40 3.24
CA GLY A 42 -13.50 -5.52 1.79
C GLY A 42 -13.45 -6.97 1.32
N LEU A 43 -12.55 -7.78 1.92
CA LEU A 43 -12.40 -9.20 1.59
C LEU A 43 -13.64 -10.05 1.96
N LYS A 44 -14.36 -9.68 3.02
CA LYS A 44 -15.56 -10.39 3.49
C LYS A 44 -16.84 -9.93 2.80
N SER A 45 -16.85 -8.71 2.23
CA SER A 45 -18.05 -8.13 1.63
C SER A 45 -18.48 -8.87 0.36
N SER A 46 -19.78 -8.89 0.11
CA SER A 46 -20.33 -9.33 -1.18
C SER A 46 -19.94 -8.32 -2.28
N PRO A 47 -19.59 -8.79 -3.50
CA PRO A 47 -19.23 -7.90 -4.59
C PRO A 47 -20.39 -7.00 -5.00
N VAL A 48 -20.20 -5.68 -4.97
CA VAL A 48 -21.17 -4.71 -5.49
C VAL A 48 -20.88 -4.40 -6.97
N LYS A 49 -21.84 -3.88 -7.71
CA LYS A 49 -21.61 -3.42 -9.09
C LYS A 49 -20.60 -2.26 -9.06
N TYR A 50 -19.60 -2.31 -9.93
CA TYR A 50 -18.62 -1.22 -10.06
C TYR A 50 -19.32 0.07 -10.49
N SER A 51 -18.94 1.19 -9.89
CA SER A 51 -19.35 2.53 -10.25
C SER A 51 -18.21 3.50 -9.99
N ASP A 52 -18.10 4.53 -10.81
CA ASP A 52 -17.14 5.62 -10.69
C ASP A 52 -17.25 6.39 -9.36
N LYS A 53 -18.41 6.28 -8.71
CA LYS A 53 -18.72 6.92 -7.42
C LYS A 53 -18.12 6.20 -6.20
N ILE A 54 -17.47 5.06 -6.39
CA ILE A 54 -16.81 4.33 -5.30
C ILE A 54 -15.70 5.18 -4.70
N LYS A 55 -15.83 5.50 -3.41
CA LYS A 55 -14.86 6.32 -2.67
C LYS A 55 -13.99 5.50 -1.70
N VAL A 56 -14.39 4.26 -1.41
CA VAL A 56 -13.78 3.42 -0.39
C VAL A 56 -12.73 2.50 -1.02
N ASN A 57 -11.52 2.50 -0.45
CA ASN A 57 -10.50 1.53 -0.82
C ASN A 57 -10.88 0.13 -0.31
N TYR A 58 -10.38 -0.89 -1.02
CA TYR A 58 -10.61 -2.31 -0.73
C TYR A 58 -12.08 -2.76 -0.86
N GLN A 59 -12.93 -1.97 -1.53
CA GLN A 59 -14.27 -2.41 -1.80
C GLN A 59 -14.25 -3.51 -2.86
N ARG A 60 -14.97 -4.62 -2.57
CA ARG A 60 -15.11 -5.72 -3.50
C ARG A 60 -16.16 -5.38 -4.54
N VAL A 61 -15.81 -5.47 -5.81
CA VAL A 61 -16.68 -5.09 -6.92
C VAL A 61 -16.76 -6.19 -7.98
N LYS A 62 -17.83 -6.16 -8.75
CA LYS A 62 -18.02 -6.91 -10.00
C LYS A 62 -18.28 -5.94 -11.15
N ILE A 63 -17.70 -6.22 -12.30
CA ILE A 63 -17.91 -5.45 -13.52
C ILE A 63 -18.04 -6.38 -14.71
N GLU A 64 -18.89 -6.00 -15.67
CA GLU A 64 -19.07 -6.70 -16.94
C GLU A 64 -18.52 -5.85 -18.08
N GLY A 65 -17.81 -6.49 -19.00
CA GLY A 65 -17.15 -5.78 -20.09
C GLY A 65 -16.17 -6.67 -20.85
N LYS A 66 -15.18 -6.04 -21.50
CA LYS A 66 -14.14 -6.75 -22.28
C LYS A 66 -12.76 -6.19 -21.98
N TYR A 67 -11.76 -7.05 -21.94
CA TYR A 67 -10.35 -6.65 -21.87
C TYR A 67 -9.88 -6.07 -23.20
N ASN A 68 -9.01 -5.08 -23.13
CA ASN A 68 -8.22 -4.59 -24.26
C ASN A 68 -6.76 -5.03 -24.07
N PHE A 69 -6.42 -6.25 -24.53
CA PHE A 69 -5.09 -6.83 -24.37
C PHE A 69 -4.02 -6.12 -25.21
N GLU A 70 -4.39 -5.50 -26.32
CA GLU A 70 -3.46 -4.75 -27.19
C GLU A 70 -2.89 -3.52 -26.47
N LYS A 71 -3.64 -2.97 -25.53
CA LYS A 71 -3.25 -1.81 -24.73
C LYS A 71 -2.82 -2.18 -23.31
N GLN A 72 -2.42 -3.45 -23.10
CA GLN A 72 -1.88 -3.92 -21.84
C GLN A 72 -0.58 -3.20 -21.50
N ILE A 73 -0.39 -2.81 -20.24
CA ILE A 73 0.79 -2.13 -19.74
C ILE A 73 1.50 -2.95 -18.65
N TYR A 74 2.82 -2.80 -18.56
CA TYR A 74 3.66 -3.50 -17.60
C TYR A 74 4.17 -2.52 -16.56
N LEU A 75 3.56 -2.54 -15.37
CA LEU A 75 3.92 -1.68 -14.25
C LEU A 75 5.03 -2.35 -13.43
N TYR A 76 6.22 -1.74 -13.40
CA TYR A 76 7.35 -2.28 -12.63
C TYR A 76 6.98 -2.52 -11.16
N SER A 77 7.24 -3.71 -10.68
CA SER A 77 6.85 -4.17 -9.34
C SER A 77 7.77 -5.29 -8.87
N LEU A 78 8.02 -5.33 -7.56
CA LEU A 78 8.69 -6.46 -6.93
C LEU A 78 7.65 -7.48 -6.47
N ASN A 79 8.00 -8.77 -6.49
CA ASN A 79 7.20 -9.80 -5.84
C ASN A 79 7.47 -9.87 -4.33
N ASP A 80 6.79 -10.78 -3.62
CA ASP A 80 6.93 -10.96 -2.17
C ASP A 80 8.35 -11.40 -1.73
N LYS A 81 9.16 -11.89 -2.67
CA LYS A 81 10.58 -12.27 -2.45
C LYS A 81 11.56 -11.17 -2.86
N GLY A 82 11.08 -9.98 -3.23
CA GLY A 82 11.92 -8.86 -3.68
C GLY A 82 12.46 -9.01 -5.11
N GLN A 83 12.01 -9.97 -5.88
CA GLN A 83 12.46 -10.17 -7.26
C GLN A 83 11.79 -9.15 -8.20
N PRO A 84 12.54 -8.56 -9.16
CA PRO A 84 12.00 -7.61 -10.11
C PRO A 84 11.10 -8.26 -11.15
N GLY A 85 10.06 -7.55 -11.54
CA GLY A 85 9.11 -7.97 -12.56
C GLY A 85 8.08 -6.89 -12.82
N TYR A 86 6.91 -7.31 -13.28
CA TYR A 86 5.86 -6.38 -13.67
C TYR A 86 4.48 -6.84 -13.18
N ASP A 87 3.71 -5.92 -12.64
CA ASP A 87 2.28 -6.08 -12.53
C ASP A 87 1.67 -5.87 -13.93
N VAL A 88 0.89 -6.84 -14.39
CA VAL A 88 0.22 -6.79 -15.70
C VAL A 88 -1.09 -6.04 -15.55
N ILE A 89 -1.12 -4.82 -16.03
CA ILE A 89 -2.28 -3.94 -15.98
C ILE A 89 -2.96 -3.93 -17.33
N THR A 90 -4.18 -4.46 -17.39
CA THR A 90 -4.95 -4.54 -18.64
C THR A 90 -6.17 -3.62 -18.55
N PRO A 91 -6.39 -2.72 -19.54
CA PRO A 91 -7.61 -1.93 -19.62
C PRO A 91 -8.83 -2.84 -19.79
N PHE A 92 -9.88 -2.56 -19.02
CA PHE A 92 -11.15 -3.26 -19.10
C PHE A 92 -12.25 -2.25 -19.42
N MET A 93 -12.93 -2.48 -20.54
CA MET A 93 -14.01 -1.63 -21.06
C MET A 93 -15.33 -2.16 -20.53
N GLY A 94 -15.95 -1.44 -19.59
CA GLY A 94 -17.22 -1.82 -19.02
C GLY A 94 -18.38 -1.56 -19.98
N LEU A 95 -19.41 -2.40 -19.93
CA LEU A 95 -20.62 -2.27 -20.75
C LEU A 95 -21.39 -0.96 -20.48
N SER A 96 -21.28 -0.42 -19.28
CA SER A 96 -21.93 0.82 -18.85
C SER A 96 -21.04 2.06 -19.04
N SER A 97 -20.11 2.05 -19.98
CA SER A 97 -19.12 3.12 -20.23
C SER A 97 -18.13 3.38 -19.08
N GLU A 98 -18.15 2.61 -18.04
CA GLU A 98 -17.25 2.69 -16.89
C GLU A 98 -15.99 1.87 -17.16
N ASN A 99 -14.91 2.53 -17.62
CA ASN A 99 -13.65 1.86 -17.89
C ASN A 99 -12.80 1.78 -16.63
N ILE A 100 -12.15 0.63 -16.41
CA ILE A 100 -11.26 0.43 -15.27
C ILE A 100 -9.97 -0.25 -15.69
N LEU A 101 -8.88 0.09 -15.00
CA LEU A 101 -7.61 -0.61 -15.12
C LEU A 101 -7.63 -1.84 -14.21
N VAL A 102 -7.25 -3.00 -14.73
CA VAL A 102 -7.26 -4.26 -14.00
C VAL A 102 -5.85 -4.75 -13.81
N ASN A 103 -5.41 -4.87 -12.56
CA ASN A 103 -4.20 -5.60 -12.20
C ASN A 103 -4.52 -7.10 -12.21
N ARG A 104 -4.03 -7.79 -13.23
CA ARG A 104 -4.25 -9.23 -13.42
C ARG A 104 -3.27 -10.08 -12.60
N GLY A 105 -2.19 -9.49 -12.12
CA GLY A 105 -1.17 -10.16 -11.33
C GLY A 105 0.25 -9.80 -11.77
N TRP A 106 1.20 -10.47 -11.17
CA TRP A 106 2.63 -10.24 -11.37
C TRP A 106 3.26 -11.28 -12.31
N ILE A 107 4.21 -10.84 -13.12
CA ILE A 107 5.08 -11.68 -13.95
C ILE A 107 6.55 -11.35 -13.68
N ASN A 108 7.42 -12.34 -13.87
CA ASN A 108 8.86 -12.09 -13.91
C ASN A 108 9.23 -11.25 -15.15
N SER A 109 10.29 -10.46 -15.06
CA SER A 109 10.76 -9.58 -16.15
C SER A 109 11.01 -10.34 -17.46
N ASN A 110 11.46 -11.59 -17.38
CA ASN A 110 11.75 -12.45 -18.54
C ASN A 110 10.48 -12.89 -19.29
N LEU A 111 9.30 -12.79 -18.66
CA LEU A 111 8.03 -13.16 -19.28
C LEU A 111 7.30 -11.99 -19.93
N LYS A 112 7.89 -10.80 -19.90
CA LYS A 112 7.34 -9.64 -20.60
C LYS A 112 7.31 -9.92 -22.10
N ASN A 113 6.17 -9.65 -22.74
CA ASN A 113 5.91 -9.92 -24.17
C ASN A 113 5.87 -11.41 -24.54
N ASN A 114 5.79 -12.32 -23.59
CA ASN A 114 5.64 -13.74 -23.86
C ASN A 114 4.15 -14.09 -24.08
N GLU A 115 3.86 -14.95 -25.05
CA GLU A 115 2.51 -15.43 -25.37
C GLU A 115 1.88 -16.28 -24.25
N ILE A 116 2.69 -16.77 -23.31
CA ILE A 116 2.24 -17.54 -22.13
C ILE A 116 1.32 -16.72 -21.19
N ILE A 117 1.31 -15.41 -21.33
CA ILE A 117 0.42 -14.56 -20.51
C ILE A 117 -1.03 -14.86 -20.90
N ASP A 118 -1.74 -15.50 -20.00
CA ASP A 118 -3.14 -15.90 -20.23
C ASP A 118 -4.01 -14.69 -20.65
N LYS A 119 -4.60 -14.79 -21.82
CA LYS A 119 -5.56 -13.84 -22.37
C LYS A 119 -6.98 -14.28 -21.97
N ASN A 120 -7.27 -14.16 -20.67
CA ASN A 120 -8.60 -14.48 -20.15
C ASN A 120 -9.66 -13.59 -20.81
N THR A 121 -10.57 -14.19 -21.55
CA THR A 121 -11.65 -13.50 -22.29
C THR A 121 -12.93 -13.34 -21.47
N LYS A 122 -12.89 -13.56 -20.15
CA LYS A 122 -14.08 -13.40 -19.30
C LYS A 122 -14.67 -12.02 -19.44
N THR A 123 -15.98 -12.00 -19.62
CA THR A 123 -16.79 -10.77 -19.72
C THR A 123 -17.26 -10.26 -18.34
N LYS A 124 -17.20 -11.11 -17.31
CA LYS A 124 -17.53 -10.78 -15.92
C LYS A 124 -16.31 -11.01 -15.05
N ILE A 125 -15.86 -9.96 -14.40
CA ILE A 125 -14.72 -10.02 -13.48
C ILE A 125 -15.10 -9.43 -12.13
N GLN A 126 -14.39 -9.87 -11.09
CA GLN A 126 -14.52 -9.32 -9.75
C GLN A 126 -13.14 -9.14 -9.11
N GLY A 127 -13.08 -8.23 -8.14
CA GLY A 127 -11.85 -7.96 -7.42
C GLY A 127 -12.00 -6.81 -6.43
N LEU A 128 -10.90 -6.48 -5.79
CA LEU A 128 -10.83 -5.36 -4.86
C LEU A 128 -10.37 -4.10 -5.59
N VAL A 129 -11.11 -3.02 -5.39
CA VAL A 129 -10.78 -1.71 -5.96
C VAL A 129 -9.93 -0.92 -4.98
N LEU A 130 -8.83 -0.41 -5.48
CA LEU A 130 -7.96 0.53 -4.76
C LEU A 130 -7.82 1.82 -5.57
N LYS A 131 -7.87 2.94 -4.86
CA LYS A 131 -7.54 4.24 -5.47
C LYS A 131 -6.06 4.25 -5.85
N ASN A 132 -5.76 4.62 -7.07
CA ASN A 132 -4.40 4.76 -7.53
C ASN A 132 -3.68 5.88 -6.77
N ARG A 133 -2.46 5.61 -6.33
CA ARG A 133 -1.62 6.60 -5.64
C ARG A 133 -1.00 7.55 -6.64
N LYS A 134 -0.90 8.82 -6.27
CA LYS A 134 -0.13 9.79 -7.06
C LYS A 134 1.31 9.29 -7.24
N PRO A 135 1.91 9.52 -8.41
CA PRO A 135 3.32 9.21 -8.62
C PRO A 135 4.19 9.87 -7.54
N ASN A 136 5.17 9.15 -7.02
CA ASN A 136 6.19 9.71 -6.16
C ASN A 136 7.22 10.43 -7.04
N ILE A 137 7.72 11.59 -6.60
CA ILE A 137 8.76 12.37 -7.28
C ILE A 137 10.07 11.61 -7.49
N PHE A 138 10.33 10.58 -6.67
CA PHE A 138 11.51 9.74 -6.78
C PHE A 138 11.36 8.56 -7.75
N LYS A 139 10.17 8.37 -8.36
CA LYS A 139 9.99 7.31 -9.37
C LYS A 139 10.50 7.76 -10.72
N PRO A 140 11.18 6.88 -11.47
CA PRO A 140 11.54 7.15 -12.86
C PRO A 140 10.30 7.49 -13.70
N GLU A 141 10.53 8.19 -14.80
CA GLU A 141 9.50 8.42 -15.81
C GLU A 141 9.12 7.11 -16.52
N ASN A 142 7.87 7.05 -16.99
CA ASN A 142 7.39 5.90 -17.73
C ASN A 142 8.04 5.84 -19.13
N ASP A 143 8.56 4.70 -19.52
CA ASP A 143 9.02 4.42 -20.90
C ASP A 143 7.88 3.81 -21.71
N ILE A 144 7.10 4.67 -22.35
CA ILE A 144 5.92 4.26 -23.13
C ILE A 144 6.34 3.44 -24.36
N LYS A 145 7.49 3.75 -25.00
CA LYS A 145 7.99 3.03 -26.18
C LYS A 145 8.32 1.58 -25.86
N LYS A 146 8.96 1.34 -24.71
CA LYS A 146 9.28 -0.01 -24.23
C LYS A 146 8.13 -0.65 -23.46
N ASN A 147 7.02 0.06 -23.25
CA ASN A 147 5.91 -0.36 -22.39
C ASN A 147 6.40 -0.76 -20.99
N ILE A 148 7.23 0.10 -20.36
CA ILE A 148 7.70 -0.05 -18.99
C ILE A 148 7.17 1.13 -18.18
N TRP A 149 6.32 0.83 -17.22
CA TRP A 149 5.66 1.84 -16.40
C TRP A 149 6.17 1.77 -14.96
N PHE A 150 6.48 2.92 -14.37
CA PHE A 150 6.86 3.04 -12.96
C PHE A 150 5.73 3.62 -12.11
N SER A 151 4.75 4.22 -12.78
CA SER A 151 3.55 4.76 -12.12
C SER A 151 2.35 4.75 -13.07
N ILE A 152 1.15 4.67 -12.50
CA ILE A 152 -0.11 4.80 -13.24
C ILE A 152 -0.37 6.31 -13.45
N ASN A 153 -0.12 6.80 -14.66
CA ASN A 153 -0.43 8.16 -15.08
C ASN A 153 -1.61 8.14 -16.05
N LEU A 154 -2.77 8.60 -15.58
CA LEU A 154 -4.01 8.53 -16.34
C LEU A 154 -3.99 9.36 -17.64
N LYS A 155 -3.20 10.45 -17.70
CA LYS A 155 -3.03 11.24 -18.95
C LYS A 155 -2.31 10.42 -20.00
N GLN A 156 -1.17 9.83 -19.66
CA GLN A 156 -0.40 8.95 -20.56
C GLN A 156 -1.21 7.70 -20.96
N ILE A 157 -1.98 7.12 -20.03
CA ILE A 157 -2.86 5.99 -20.35
C ILE A 157 -3.94 6.40 -21.35
N LYS A 158 -4.52 7.60 -21.22
CA LYS A 158 -5.47 8.13 -22.19
C LYS A 158 -4.83 8.28 -23.58
N GLU A 159 -3.59 8.78 -23.64
CA GLU A 159 -2.82 8.91 -24.90
C GLU A 159 -2.61 7.55 -25.58
N VAL A 160 -2.22 6.52 -24.79
CA VAL A 160 -1.95 5.17 -25.32
C VAL A 160 -3.24 4.43 -25.72
N THR A 161 -4.31 4.59 -24.95
CA THR A 161 -5.54 3.79 -25.10
C THR A 161 -6.65 4.49 -25.85
N GLY A 162 -6.59 5.83 -25.98
CA GLY A 162 -7.65 6.67 -26.51
C GLY A 162 -8.89 6.77 -25.62
N LYS A 163 -8.84 6.26 -24.37
CA LYS A 163 -9.98 6.19 -23.46
C LYS A 163 -9.68 6.83 -22.11
N ASN A 164 -10.71 7.34 -21.45
CA ASN A 164 -10.62 7.81 -20.08
C ASN A 164 -10.81 6.65 -19.11
N PHE A 165 -10.05 6.67 -18.01
CA PHE A 165 -10.14 5.73 -16.92
C PHE A 165 -10.29 6.48 -15.60
N ASN A 166 -10.98 5.87 -14.68
CA ASN A 166 -11.05 6.38 -13.32
C ASN A 166 -9.76 6.13 -12.55
N ASN A 167 -9.56 6.91 -11.49
CA ASN A 167 -8.38 6.78 -10.64
C ASN A 167 -8.48 5.55 -9.70
N HIS A 168 -8.97 4.44 -10.25
CA HIS A 168 -9.11 3.16 -9.57
C HIS A 168 -8.35 2.07 -10.31
N LEU A 169 -7.75 1.17 -9.53
CA LEU A 169 -7.12 -0.04 -10.01
C LEU A 169 -7.85 -1.24 -9.38
N LEU A 170 -8.39 -2.12 -10.20
CA LEU A 170 -9.05 -3.35 -9.75
C LEU A 170 -7.99 -4.46 -9.65
N TYR A 171 -7.80 -5.00 -8.47
CA TYR A 171 -6.98 -6.19 -8.25
C TYR A 171 -7.84 -7.42 -8.44
N LEU A 172 -7.56 -8.15 -9.54
CA LEU A 172 -8.36 -9.28 -9.97
C LEU A 172 -8.34 -10.42 -8.94
N GLU A 173 -9.51 -10.89 -8.54
CA GLU A 173 -9.70 -12.12 -7.75
C GLU A 173 -9.93 -13.31 -8.67
N GLU A 174 -8.84 -13.91 -9.17
CA GLU A 174 -8.90 -15.11 -10.01
C GLU A 174 -7.98 -16.19 -9.43
N LYS A 175 -8.55 -17.36 -9.11
CA LYS A 175 -7.81 -18.48 -8.50
C LYS A 175 -7.17 -19.43 -9.51
N LYS A 176 -7.61 -19.40 -10.77
CA LYS A 176 -7.25 -20.41 -11.78
C LYS A 176 -6.16 -19.95 -12.76
N ILE A 177 -5.69 -18.73 -12.67
CA ILE A 177 -4.68 -18.20 -13.59
C ILE A 177 -3.30 -18.43 -12.97
N ASN A 178 -2.40 -19.07 -13.74
CA ASN A 178 -1.02 -19.30 -13.32
C ASN A 178 -0.10 -18.13 -13.71
N VAL A 179 -0.33 -17.52 -14.85
CA VAL A 179 0.45 -16.39 -15.39
C VAL A 179 -0.49 -15.40 -16.06
N PRO A 180 -0.57 -14.17 -15.60
CA PRO A 180 0.14 -13.55 -14.45
C PRO A 180 -0.28 -14.14 -13.10
N LYS A 181 0.67 -14.22 -12.14
CA LYS A 181 0.36 -14.69 -10.79
C LYS A 181 -0.50 -13.63 -10.07
N PRO A 182 -1.76 -13.93 -9.70
CA PRO A 182 -2.63 -12.94 -9.07
C PRO A 182 -2.02 -12.38 -7.79
N LYS A 183 -2.08 -11.07 -7.62
CA LYS A 183 -1.56 -10.38 -6.44
C LYS A 183 -2.59 -10.49 -5.31
N LYS A 184 -2.26 -11.27 -4.29
CA LYS A 184 -3.15 -11.42 -3.14
C LYS A 184 -3.08 -10.18 -2.25
N ILE A 185 -4.24 -9.55 -2.03
CA ILE A 185 -4.37 -8.55 -0.97
C ILE A 185 -4.68 -9.32 0.31
N THR A 186 -3.80 -9.23 1.30
CA THR A 186 -3.91 -9.95 2.56
C THR A 186 -4.01 -8.99 3.73
N ILE A 187 -4.61 -9.46 4.82
CA ILE A 187 -4.65 -8.76 6.12
C ILE A 187 -3.42 -9.04 6.97
N ASP A 188 -2.55 -9.96 6.53
CA ASP A 188 -1.32 -10.33 7.24
C ASP A 188 -0.25 -9.26 7.07
N LEU A 189 -0.47 -8.15 7.74
CA LEU A 189 0.43 -7.01 7.77
C LEU A 189 1.13 -6.97 9.13
N PRO A 190 2.48 -7.07 9.19
CA PRO A 190 3.21 -7.00 10.46
C PRO A 190 2.80 -5.76 11.27
N ASN A 191 2.38 -5.95 12.51
CA ASN A 191 1.89 -4.87 13.38
C ASN A 191 2.53 -4.95 14.77
N ASN A 192 3.80 -4.55 14.87
CA ASN A 192 4.57 -4.59 16.11
C ASN A 192 4.58 -3.26 16.87
N HIS A 193 3.75 -2.30 16.45
CA HIS A 193 3.77 -0.94 17.02
C HIS A 193 3.51 -0.91 18.53
N LEU A 194 2.62 -1.77 19.04
CA LEU A 194 2.36 -1.87 20.48
C LEU A 194 3.62 -2.28 21.27
N LYS A 195 4.39 -3.25 20.76
CA LYS A 195 5.64 -3.69 21.40
C LYS A 195 6.65 -2.55 21.48
N TYR A 196 6.81 -1.79 20.38
CA TYR A 196 7.71 -0.63 20.35
C TYR A 196 7.22 0.50 21.27
N ALA A 197 5.91 0.78 21.32
CA ALA A 197 5.38 1.76 22.25
C ALA A 197 5.71 1.40 23.70
N PHE A 198 5.50 0.13 24.08
CA PHE A 198 5.86 -0.36 25.41
C PHE A 198 7.36 -0.20 25.70
N THR A 199 8.23 -0.53 24.74
CA THR A 199 9.68 -0.36 24.88
C THR A 199 10.06 1.10 25.16
N TRP A 200 9.54 2.03 24.37
CA TRP A 200 9.87 3.46 24.52
C TRP A 200 9.40 4.02 25.86
N TYR A 201 8.17 3.70 26.28
CA TYR A 201 7.68 4.13 27.60
C TYR A 201 8.45 3.48 28.75
N SER A 202 8.84 2.20 28.65
CA SER A 202 9.64 1.55 29.67
C SER A 202 11.01 2.20 29.84
N ILE A 203 11.67 2.56 28.76
CA ILE A 203 12.94 3.31 28.79
C ILE A 203 12.74 4.67 29.44
N SER A 204 11.69 5.41 29.07
CA SER A 204 11.37 6.71 29.63
C SER A 204 11.15 6.65 31.15
N ILE A 205 10.37 5.66 31.60
CA ILE A 205 10.09 5.44 33.04
C ILE A 205 11.38 5.06 33.80
N SER A 206 12.22 4.23 33.22
CA SER A 206 13.49 3.82 33.85
C SER A 206 14.44 5.01 34.02
N ILE A 207 14.58 5.85 32.98
CA ILE A 207 15.40 7.07 33.06
C ILE A 207 14.82 8.03 34.10
N PHE A 208 13.51 8.21 34.13
CA PHE A 208 12.84 9.07 35.11
C PHE A 208 13.05 8.58 36.55
N GLY A 209 12.87 7.27 36.79
CA GLY A 209 13.11 6.66 38.09
C GLY A 209 14.56 6.83 38.58
N TYR A 210 15.52 6.58 37.66
CA TYR A 210 16.94 6.79 37.96
C TYR A 210 17.25 8.29 38.25
N PHE A 211 16.67 9.19 37.50
CA PHE A 211 16.81 10.63 37.71
C PHE A 211 16.31 11.08 39.09
N LEU A 212 15.16 10.57 39.54
CA LEU A 212 14.61 10.86 40.87
C LEU A 212 15.53 10.29 41.96
N TYR A 213 16.01 9.04 41.81
CA TYR A 213 16.96 8.43 42.75
C TYR A 213 18.25 9.26 42.85
N PHE A 214 18.82 9.65 41.74
CA PHE A 214 20.04 10.46 41.68
C PHE A 214 19.87 11.83 42.36
N ARG A 215 18.75 12.49 42.13
CA ARG A 215 18.44 13.76 42.82
C ARG A 215 18.36 13.59 44.34
N LYS A 216 17.59 12.62 44.81
CA LYS A 216 17.45 12.34 46.22
C LYS A 216 18.81 12.05 46.92
N LYS A 217 19.66 11.32 46.25
CA LYS A 217 21.01 10.97 46.77
C LYS A 217 21.87 12.25 46.89
N ASN A 218 21.80 13.19 45.94
CA ASN A 218 22.59 14.42 45.98
C ASN A 218 22.02 15.51 46.84
N GLU A 219 20.79 15.39 47.34
CA GLU A 219 20.20 16.25 48.36
C GLU A 219 20.53 15.82 49.79
N ILE A 220 21.00 14.59 49.99
CA ILE A 220 21.37 14.00 51.27
C ILE A 220 22.87 14.13 51.53
N LEU A 221 23.69 14.42 50.54
CA LEU A 221 25.12 14.72 50.63
C LEU A 221 25.36 16.24 50.60
#